data_912a736d4ed2d3a6d304c1f71d1632ac
#
_entry.id   912a736d4ed2d3a6d304c1f71d1632ac
#
_cell.length_a   1.000
_cell.length_b   1.000
_cell.length_c   1.000
_cell.angle_alpha   90.00
_cell.angle_beta   90.00
_cell.angle_gamma   90.00
#
_symmetry.space_group_name_H-M   'P 1'
#
loop_
_entity.id
_entity.type
_entity.pdbx_description
1 polymer ?
#
loop_
_entity_poly.entity_id
_entity_poly.type
_entity_poly.pdbx_seq_one_letter_code
_entity_poly.pdbx_strand_id
1 'polypeptide(L)'
;MDGSEDCLNLDIFTPQIQYLNPLPVIVLISAESLSGGSPGTLYINASLAQAKDVVFVRLNFRLGVLGFLAAEALKKDIHPPTSGNYGLSDIVVALKWIGRNIEGFGGDKDSVTLLGHRAGGTLVTALTASR
;
A
#
# COMPACT_ATOMS: atom_id res chain seq x y z
N MET A 1 14.17 -14.10 -12.46
CA MET A 1 13.13 -13.39 -11.69
C MET A 1 13.81 -12.87 -10.45
N ASP A 2 13.88 -11.55 -10.31
CA ASP A 2 14.39 -10.94 -9.09
C ASP A 2 13.18 -10.65 -8.21
N GLY A 3 13.16 -11.20 -7.00
CA GLY A 3 12.08 -11.03 -6.03
C GLY A 3 12.47 -11.64 -4.70
N SER A 4 11.72 -11.31 -3.66
CA SER A 4 11.89 -11.85 -2.31
C SER A 4 10.53 -12.33 -1.80
N GLU A 5 10.51 -13.45 -1.07
CA GLU A 5 9.31 -13.87 -0.36
C GLU A 5 8.93 -12.90 0.77
N ASP A 6 9.93 -12.25 1.38
CA ASP A 6 9.73 -11.15 2.33
C ASP A 6 9.54 -9.83 1.57
N CYS A 7 8.44 -9.71 0.83
CA CYS A 7 8.12 -8.57 -0.01
C CYS A 7 6.97 -7.70 0.53
N LEU A 8 6.22 -8.17 1.52
CA LEU A 8 5.07 -7.44 2.08
C LEU A 8 5.55 -6.49 3.19
N ASN A 9 6.13 -5.39 2.77
CA ASN A 9 6.62 -4.34 3.64
C ASN A 9 6.10 -2.96 3.22
N LEU A 10 6.34 -1.97 4.06
CA LEU A 10 6.03 -0.58 3.76
C LEU A 10 7.14 0.33 4.29
N ASP A 11 7.33 1.46 3.61
CA ASP A 11 8.23 2.52 4.04
C ASP A 11 7.40 3.71 4.53
N ILE A 12 7.79 4.30 5.66
CA ILE A 12 7.15 5.50 6.20
C ILE A 12 8.17 6.63 6.20
N PHE A 13 7.80 7.75 5.59
CA PHE A 13 8.56 8.98 5.57
C PHE A 13 7.78 10.04 6.34
N THR A 14 8.29 10.43 7.50
CA THR A 14 7.68 11.43 8.37
C THR A 14 8.64 12.58 8.65
N PRO A 15 8.15 13.84 8.68
CA PRO A 15 9.00 14.97 9.03
C PRO A 15 9.42 14.96 10.50
N GLN A 16 8.54 14.49 11.37
CA GLN A 16 8.81 14.37 12.80
C GLN A 16 7.81 13.43 13.48
N ILE A 17 8.26 12.78 14.54
CA ILE A 17 7.42 11.94 15.39
C ILE A 17 6.96 12.81 16.58
N GLN A 18 5.95 13.64 16.37
CA GLN A 18 5.35 14.45 17.44
C GLN A 18 3.83 14.23 17.46
N TYR A 19 3.32 13.96 18.66
CA TYR A 19 1.91 13.59 18.87
C TYR A 19 0.95 14.76 19.00
N LEU A 20 1.45 16.01 19.13
CA LEU A 20 0.61 17.18 19.44
C LEU A 20 -0.19 17.71 18.23
N ASN A 21 0.31 17.50 17.02
CA ASN A 21 -0.38 17.89 15.78
C ASN A 21 -0.18 16.78 14.75
N PRO A 22 -1.09 15.78 14.70
CA PRO A 22 -0.97 14.70 13.72
C PRO A 22 -1.07 15.27 12.29
N LEU A 23 -0.23 14.74 11.40
CA LEU A 23 -0.10 15.19 10.03
C LEU A 23 -0.96 14.36 9.08
N PRO A 24 -1.49 14.93 7.99
CA PRO A 24 -2.14 14.16 6.94
C PRO A 24 -1.25 13.04 6.42
N VAL A 25 -1.85 11.92 6.08
CA VAL A 25 -1.14 10.72 5.58
C VAL A 25 -1.46 10.52 4.10
N ILE A 26 -0.43 10.35 3.28
CA ILE A 26 -0.58 9.96 1.87
C ILE A 26 0.01 8.58 1.69
N VAL A 27 -0.84 7.63 1.30
CA VAL A 27 -0.44 6.25 1.01
C VAL A 27 -0.27 6.09 -0.49
N LEU A 28 0.97 5.87 -0.93
CA LEU A 28 1.31 5.65 -2.32
C LEU A 28 1.17 4.17 -2.68
N ILE A 29 0.29 3.90 -3.62
CA ILE A 29 0.12 2.60 -4.27
C ILE A 29 0.64 2.74 -5.69
N SER A 30 1.85 2.26 -5.95
CA SER A 30 2.52 2.41 -7.24
C SER A 30 2.94 1.05 -7.79
N ALA A 31 2.66 0.84 -9.06
CA ALA A 31 3.17 -0.29 -9.83
C ALA A 31 3.27 0.11 -11.30
N GLU A 32 4.32 -0.31 -11.98
CA GLU A 32 4.48 -0.09 -13.44
C GLU A 32 3.40 -0.84 -14.21
N SER A 33 3.15 -2.10 -13.83
CA SER A 33 2.05 -2.92 -14.35
C SER A 33 1.57 -3.91 -13.27
N LEU A 34 0.42 -4.53 -13.48
CA LEU A 34 -0.07 -5.59 -12.59
C LEU A 34 0.65 -6.93 -12.82
N SER A 35 1.30 -7.10 -13.96
CA SER A 35 2.00 -8.34 -14.33
C SER A 35 3.41 -8.46 -13.75
N GLY A 36 3.98 -7.39 -13.25
CA GLY A 36 5.33 -7.35 -12.69
C GLY A 36 5.98 -5.99 -12.92
N GLY A 37 7.22 -5.86 -12.51
CA GLY A 37 8.02 -4.65 -12.64
C GLY A 37 8.38 -4.03 -11.28
N SER A 38 9.04 -2.90 -11.34
CA SER A 38 9.40 -2.11 -10.16
C SER A 38 8.16 -1.43 -9.57
N PRO A 39 8.14 -1.11 -8.27
CA PRO A 39 7.07 -0.31 -7.64
C PRO A 39 6.94 1.12 -8.19
N GLY A 40 7.60 1.41 -9.31
CA GLY A 40 7.48 2.68 -10.04
C GLY A 40 8.53 3.71 -9.67
N THR A 41 8.65 4.71 -10.55
CA THR A 41 9.68 5.77 -10.47
C THR A 41 9.25 6.98 -9.63
N LEU A 42 8.13 6.91 -8.93
CA LEU A 42 7.72 8.02 -8.07
C LEU A 42 8.56 8.03 -6.79
N TYR A 43 9.50 8.95 -6.73
CA TYR A 43 10.40 9.10 -5.58
C TYR A 43 9.72 9.91 -4.49
N ILE A 44 9.36 9.22 -3.40
CA ILE A 44 9.01 9.85 -2.13
C ILE A 44 10.23 9.72 -1.21
N ASN A 45 10.56 10.79 -0.54
CA ASN A 45 11.67 10.83 0.42
C ASN A 45 11.33 11.69 1.64
N ALA A 46 12.17 11.63 2.66
CA ALA A 46 12.00 12.39 3.88
C ALA A 46 11.99 13.91 3.66
N SER A 47 12.75 14.42 2.70
CA SER A 47 12.79 15.84 2.37
C SER A 47 11.45 16.34 1.82
N LEU A 48 10.77 15.52 1.01
CA LEU A 48 9.43 15.86 0.50
C LEU A 48 8.40 15.85 1.63
N ALA A 49 8.46 14.86 2.52
CA ALA A 49 7.60 14.77 3.70
C ALA A 49 7.75 16.02 4.58
N GLN A 50 8.97 16.42 4.86
CA GLN A 50 9.28 17.61 5.63
C GLN A 50 8.82 18.91 4.93
N ALA A 51 9.03 19.04 3.63
CA ALA A 51 8.65 20.23 2.87
C ALA A 51 7.13 20.42 2.74
N LYS A 52 6.33 19.38 2.96
CA LYS A 52 4.88 19.37 2.79
C LYS A 52 4.11 19.15 4.10
N ASP A 53 4.79 18.92 5.22
CA ASP A 53 4.18 18.57 6.49
C ASP A 53 3.16 17.41 6.36
N VAL A 54 3.59 16.34 5.72
CA VAL A 54 2.78 15.16 5.40
C VAL A 54 3.56 13.89 5.73
N VAL A 55 2.88 12.90 6.23
CA VAL A 55 3.43 11.54 6.35
C VAL A 55 3.16 10.79 5.06
N PHE A 56 4.23 10.34 4.39
CA PHE A 56 4.10 9.47 3.23
C PHE A 56 4.32 8.03 3.62
N VAL A 57 3.47 7.15 3.10
CA VAL A 57 3.62 5.70 3.23
C VAL A 57 3.67 5.08 1.84
N ARG A 58 4.71 4.32 1.55
CA ARG A 58 4.83 3.54 0.31
C ARG A 58 4.63 2.08 0.61
N LEU A 59 3.72 1.42 -0.11
CA LEU A 59 3.42 0.01 0.06
C LEU A 59 4.12 -0.85 -0.99
N ASN A 60 4.61 -2.01 -0.56
CA ASN A 60 4.88 -3.14 -1.43
C ASN A 60 3.74 -4.16 -1.31
N PHE A 61 3.36 -4.75 -2.43
CA PHE A 61 2.30 -5.76 -2.53
C PHE A 61 2.63 -6.73 -3.67
N ARG A 62 2.03 -7.90 -3.65
CA ARG A 62 2.26 -8.92 -4.68
C ARG A 62 1.75 -8.48 -6.04
N LEU A 63 2.55 -8.73 -7.07
CA LEU A 63 2.26 -8.49 -8.48
C LEU A 63 2.26 -9.80 -9.27
N GLY A 64 1.87 -9.72 -10.53
CA GLY A 64 1.90 -10.84 -11.47
C GLY A 64 1.01 -12.00 -11.04
N VAL A 65 1.45 -13.19 -11.35
CA VAL A 65 0.74 -14.43 -11.03
C VAL A 65 0.50 -14.56 -9.52
N LEU A 66 1.50 -14.23 -8.68
CA LEU A 66 1.40 -14.34 -7.22
C LEU A 66 0.38 -13.35 -6.61
N GLY A 67 0.16 -12.21 -7.27
CA GLY A 67 -0.78 -11.20 -6.82
C GLY A 67 -2.20 -11.36 -7.37
N PHE A 68 -2.34 -11.90 -8.59
CA PHE A 68 -3.60 -11.80 -9.33
C PHE A 68 -4.08 -13.10 -9.98
N LEU A 69 -3.41 -14.24 -9.76
CA LEU A 69 -3.88 -15.54 -10.23
C LEU A 69 -5.19 -15.93 -9.53
N ALA A 70 -6.22 -16.20 -10.32
CA ALA A 70 -7.46 -16.79 -9.84
C ALA A 70 -7.52 -18.27 -10.25
N ALA A 71 -7.43 -19.19 -9.28
CA ALA A 71 -7.54 -20.61 -9.51
C ALA A 71 -8.38 -21.28 -8.40
N GLU A 72 -9.29 -22.17 -8.78
CA GLU A 72 -10.16 -22.85 -7.82
C GLU A 72 -9.40 -23.68 -6.79
N ALA A 73 -8.27 -24.26 -7.20
CA ALA A 73 -7.40 -25.04 -6.31
C ALA A 73 -6.89 -24.21 -5.12
N LEU A 74 -6.74 -22.88 -5.28
CA LEU A 74 -6.25 -21.98 -4.24
C LEU A 74 -7.31 -21.56 -3.24
N LYS A 75 -8.60 -21.85 -3.52
CA LYS A 75 -9.71 -21.50 -2.60
C LYS A 75 -9.71 -22.30 -1.30
N LYS A 76 -9.10 -23.50 -1.31
CA LYS A 76 -9.25 -24.47 -0.21
C LYS A 76 -8.48 -24.10 1.05
N ASP A 77 -7.43 -23.30 0.94
CA ASP A 77 -6.47 -23.04 2.02
C ASP A 77 -6.58 -21.64 2.64
N ILE A 78 -7.60 -20.84 2.24
CA ILE A 78 -7.76 -19.45 2.68
C ILE A 78 -9.14 -19.25 3.30
N HIS A 79 -9.22 -18.62 4.46
CA HIS A 79 -10.47 -18.20 5.09
C HIS A 79 -10.60 -16.66 5.13
N PRO A 80 -11.68 -16.08 4.57
CA PRO A 80 -12.75 -16.71 3.79
C PRO A 80 -12.24 -17.26 2.45
N PRO A 81 -12.87 -18.32 1.88
CA PRO A 81 -12.40 -18.98 0.67
C PRO A 81 -12.54 -18.03 -0.53
N THR A 82 -11.45 -17.38 -0.87
CA THR A 82 -11.33 -16.45 -2.01
C THR A 82 -10.21 -16.92 -2.93
N SER A 83 -10.34 -16.65 -4.21
CA SER A 83 -9.30 -16.92 -5.19
C SER A 83 -9.09 -15.68 -6.05
N GLY A 84 -7.84 -15.30 -6.23
CA GLY A 84 -7.43 -14.09 -6.95
C GLY A 84 -7.42 -12.83 -6.06
N ASN A 85 -6.97 -11.73 -6.66
CA ASN A 85 -6.87 -10.42 -6.00
C ASN A 85 -6.02 -10.39 -4.73
N TYR A 86 -5.02 -11.28 -4.61
CA TYR A 86 -4.14 -11.33 -3.44
C TYR A 86 -3.34 -10.03 -3.26
N GLY A 87 -2.88 -9.42 -4.36
CA GLY A 87 -2.23 -8.11 -4.31
C GLY A 87 -3.14 -7.00 -3.79
N LEU A 88 -4.43 -7.05 -4.11
CA LEU A 88 -5.42 -6.13 -3.56
C LEU A 88 -5.66 -6.39 -2.06
N SER A 89 -5.69 -7.67 -1.66
CA SER A 89 -5.81 -8.07 -0.26
C SER A 89 -4.61 -7.61 0.57
N ASP A 90 -3.39 -7.67 0.00
CA ASP A 90 -2.18 -7.16 0.64
C ASP A 90 -2.31 -5.66 0.95
N ILE A 91 -2.83 -4.87 0.00
CA ILE A 91 -3.07 -3.44 0.18
C ILE A 91 -4.10 -3.21 1.30
N VAL A 92 -5.21 -3.97 1.32
CA VAL A 92 -6.22 -3.86 2.38
C VAL A 92 -5.63 -4.16 3.75
N VAL A 93 -4.78 -5.18 3.88
CA VAL A 93 -4.09 -5.50 5.14
C VAL A 93 -3.17 -4.36 5.55
N ALA A 94 -2.40 -3.80 4.63
CA ALA A 94 -1.52 -2.67 4.88
C ALA A 94 -2.30 -1.43 5.33
N LEU A 95 -3.43 -1.12 4.69
CA LEU A 95 -4.30 0.00 5.09
C LEU A 95 -4.89 -0.18 6.50
N LYS A 96 -5.28 -1.41 6.85
CA LYS A 96 -5.71 -1.72 8.22
C LYS A 96 -4.59 -1.54 9.24
N TRP A 97 -3.36 -1.90 8.86
CA TRP A 97 -2.18 -1.69 9.72
C TRP A 97 -1.89 -0.20 9.89
N ILE A 98 -1.95 0.60 8.81
CA ILE A 98 -1.79 2.05 8.84
C ILE A 98 -2.82 2.68 9.78
N GLY A 99 -4.09 2.35 9.65
CA GLY A 99 -5.15 2.88 10.51
C GLY A 99 -4.97 2.59 12.00
N ARG A 100 -4.20 1.55 12.35
CA ARG A 100 -3.92 1.19 13.75
C ARG A 100 -2.62 1.77 14.30
N ASN A 101 -1.65 2.07 13.44
CA ASN A 101 -0.28 2.32 13.88
C ASN A 101 0.26 3.69 13.47
N ILE A 102 -0.33 4.37 12.48
CA ILE A 102 0.26 5.56 11.86
C ILE A 102 0.36 6.74 12.83
N GLU A 103 -0.46 6.78 13.87
CA GLU A 103 -0.38 7.78 14.94
C GLU A 103 0.98 7.71 15.66
N GLY A 104 1.55 6.49 15.81
CA GLY A 104 2.91 6.29 16.37
C GLY A 104 4.02 6.89 15.50
N PHE A 105 3.72 7.25 14.26
CA PHE A 105 4.64 7.89 13.31
C PHE A 105 4.28 9.35 13.03
N GLY A 106 3.41 9.94 13.85
CA GLY A 106 2.99 11.33 13.70
C GLY A 106 1.91 11.58 12.66
N GLY A 107 1.29 10.53 12.12
CA GLY A 107 0.21 10.62 11.13
C GLY A 107 -1.18 10.66 11.76
N ASP A 108 -2.11 11.34 11.09
CA ASP A 108 -3.53 11.36 11.42
C ASP A 108 -4.25 10.18 10.73
N LYS A 109 -4.73 9.21 11.52
CA LYS A 109 -5.47 8.05 10.99
C LYS A 109 -6.81 8.41 10.33
N ASP A 110 -7.39 9.55 10.69
CA ASP A 110 -8.66 10.05 10.16
C ASP A 110 -8.48 10.92 8.91
N SER A 111 -7.22 11.23 8.55
CA SER A 111 -6.84 12.01 7.37
C SER A 111 -5.88 11.22 6.47
N VAL A 112 -6.37 10.09 5.92
CA VAL A 112 -5.58 9.19 5.05
C VAL A 112 -6.05 9.30 3.60
N THR A 113 -5.15 9.70 2.72
CA THR A 113 -5.40 9.82 1.27
C THR A 113 -4.65 8.73 0.51
N LEU A 114 -5.33 8.04 -0.40
CA LEU A 114 -4.70 7.06 -1.30
C LEU A 114 -4.26 7.76 -2.58
N LEU A 115 -3.00 7.59 -2.95
CA LEU A 115 -2.41 8.08 -4.19
C LEU A 115 -2.03 6.89 -5.07
N GLY A 116 -2.78 6.68 -6.13
CA GLY A 116 -2.49 5.62 -7.11
C GLY A 116 -1.66 6.15 -8.27
N HIS A 117 -0.54 5.48 -8.57
CA HIS A 117 0.32 5.81 -9.70
C HIS A 117 0.36 4.65 -10.71
N ARG A 118 0.09 4.93 -12.00
CA ARG A 118 0.01 3.96 -13.10
C ARG A 118 -0.97 2.83 -12.77
N ALA A 119 -0.53 1.56 -12.78
CA ALA A 119 -1.38 0.41 -12.42
C ALA A 119 -1.89 0.50 -10.98
N GLY A 120 -1.19 1.19 -10.08
CA GLY A 120 -1.67 1.52 -8.75
C GLY A 120 -2.95 2.35 -8.75
N GLY A 121 -3.14 3.23 -9.74
CA GLY A 121 -4.39 3.98 -9.91
C GLY A 121 -5.61 3.07 -10.15
N THR A 122 -5.43 2.01 -10.94
CA THR A 122 -6.46 0.99 -11.15
C THR A 122 -6.82 0.28 -9.85
N LEU A 123 -5.81 -0.06 -9.03
CA LEU A 123 -6.03 -0.71 -7.74
C LEU A 123 -6.75 0.20 -6.75
N VAL A 124 -6.40 1.49 -6.69
CA VAL A 124 -7.11 2.48 -5.86
C VAL A 124 -8.57 2.59 -6.29
N THR A 125 -8.83 2.65 -7.60
CA THR A 125 -10.20 2.68 -8.12
C THR A 125 -10.97 1.40 -7.75
N ALA A 126 -10.34 0.23 -7.86
CA ALA A 126 -10.96 -1.04 -7.47
C ALA A 126 -11.27 -1.08 -5.96
N LEU A 127 -10.37 -0.56 -5.12
CA LEU A 127 -10.60 -0.46 -3.66
C LEU A 127 -11.79 0.42 -3.32
N THR A 128 -11.97 1.55 -3.99
CA THR A 128 -13.12 2.44 -3.75
C THR A 128 -14.45 1.85 -4.21
N ALA A 129 -14.43 0.92 -5.17
CA ALA A 129 -15.60 0.21 -5.67
C ALA A 129 -15.93 -1.06 -4.85
N SER A 130 -15.00 -1.55 -4.04
CA SER A 130 -15.20 -2.73 -3.20
C SER A 130 -15.98 -2.35 -1.93
N ARG A 131 -16.97 -3.18 -1.57
CA ARG A 131 -17.74 -3.05 -0.33
C ARG A 131 -17.11 -3.90 0.78
#